data_cb5b2552b703f948342742c8cf82c73b
#
_entry.id   cb5b2552b703f948342742c8cf82c73b
#
_cell.length_a   1.000
_cell.length_b   1.000
_cell.length_c   1.000
_cell.angle_alpha   90.00
_cell.angle_beta   90.00
_cell.angle_gamma   90.00
#
_symmetry.space_group_name_H-M   'P 1'
#
loop_
_entity.id
_entity.type
_entity.pdbx_description
1 polymer ?
#
loop_
_entity_poly.entity_id
_entity_poly.type
_entity_poly.pdbx_seq_one_letter_code
_entity_poly.pdbx_strand_id
1 'polypeptide(L)'
;MAGPVTQIDQFMKKIGNKGGMSLTTGFDVFFEFGPNSSMDKKFYNNGDEDVVHMLCDEAQLPNVQSATGGMNRYLGEGTVQYPHTRIHTDVSMGFLCDAQMTPFKFFSNWYGSIYGDEMTSVNGAGIEGARGTSPLGVNRVNRLKYMDEYVTTCKIMKTEPNDVAANGRVPAVVLLENCYPYSIDAVPLQYGSSQVTRVNVNFYYSRHTIASGNPGNDANFNLGSFFNF
;
A
#
# COMPACT_ATOMS: atom_id res chain seq x y z
N MET A 1 42.36 -18.92 -18.72
CA MET A 1 41.94 -17.75 -17.92
C MET A 1 41.03 -16.85 -18.79
N ALA A 2 39.77 -16.73 -18.42
CA ALA A 2 38.86 -15.84 -19.14
C ALA A 2 39.25 -14.39 -18.81
N GLY A 3 39.55 -13.60 -19.86
CA GLY A 3 39.90 -12.21 -19.69
C GLY A 3 38.75 -11.34 -19.16
N PRO A 4 39.00 -10.11 -18.69
CA PRO A 4 38.01 -9.24 -18.07
C PRO A 4 36.78 -8.96 -18.97
N VAL A 5 36.94 -9.02 -20.28
CA VAL A 5 35.86 -8.86 -21.27
C VAL A 5 34.83 -9.99 -21.16
N THR A 6 35.26 -11.21 -20.84
CA THR A 6 34.37 -12.39 -20.67
C THR A 6 33.47 -12.28 -19.44
N GLN A 7 33.89 -11.55 -18.41
CA GLN A 7 33.08 -11.35 -17.20
C GLN A 7 31.94 -10.33 -17.47
N ILE A 8 32.23 -9.28 -18.22
CA ILE A 8 31.23 -8.27 -18.60
C ILE A 8 30.19 -8.90 -19.55
N ASP A 9 30.61 -9.69 -20.53
CA ASP A 9 29.69 -10.39 -21.43
C ASP A 9 28.80 -11.39 -20.67
N GLN A 10 29.36 -12.12 -19.70
CA GLN A 10 28.58 -13.02 -18.86
C GLN A 10 27.59 -12.28 -17.97
N PHE A 11 28.00 -11.14 -17.42
CA PHE A 11 27.12 -10.28 -16.64
C PHE A 11 25.96 -9.76 -17.49
N MET A 12 26.24 -9.18 -18.66
CA MET A 12 25.24 -8.68 -19.58
C MET A 12 24.26 -9.77 -20.05
N LYS A 13 24.77 -10.96 -20.38
CA LYS A 13 23.92 -12.11 -20.74
C LYS A 13 23.04 -12.57 -19.59
N LYS A 14 23.58 -12.65 -18.37
CA LYS A 14 22.79 -13.05 -17.19
C LYS A 14 21.69 -12.06 -16.85
N ILE A 15 21.98 -10.76 -16.92
CA ILE A 15 20.98 -9.71 -16.69
C ILE A 15 19.97 -9.65 -17.84
N GLY A 16 20.42 -9.72 -19.08
CA GLY A 16 19.55 -9.75 -20.25
C GLY A 16 18.55 -10.92 -20.21
N ASN A 17 19.02 -12.12 -19.83
CA ASN A 17 18.15 -13.29 -19.65
C ASN A 17 17.13 -13.14 -18.49
N LYS A 18 17.35 -12.20 -17.57
CA LYS A 18 16.41 -11.85 -16.48
C LYS A 18 15.48 -10.70 -16.85
N GLY A 19 15.58 -10.16 -18.06
CA GLY A 19 14.74 -9.05 -18.52
C GLY A 19 15.30 -7.67 -18.21
N GLY A 20 16.60 -7.57 -17.89
CA GLY A 20 17.25 -6.28 -17.62
C GLY A 20 17.27 -5.87 -16.15
N MET A 21 17.55 -4.60 -15.92
CA MET A 21 17.50 -3.99 -14.58
C MET A 21 16.08 -3.54 -14.26
N SER A 22 15.68 -3.70 -13.00
CA SER A 22 14.38 -3.24 -12.53
C SER A 22 14.34 -1.71 -12.42
N LEU A 23 13.26 -1.12 -12.91
CA LEU A 23 13.00 0.32 -12.86
C LEU A 23 12.09 0.63 -11.68
N THR A 24 12.28 1.77 -11.03
CA THR A 24 11.45 2.21 -9.91
C THR A 24 10.06 2.70 -10.33
N THR A 25 9.85 3.00 -11.61
CA THR A 25 8.66 3.68 -12.14
C THR A 25 7.47 2.78 -12.39
N GLY A 26 7.65 1.47 -12.47
CA GLY A 26 6.54 0.53 -12.73
C GLY A 26 6.03 -0.09 -11.44
N PHE A 27 4.90 0.34 -10.94
CA PHE A 27 4.20 -0.28 -9.81
C PHE A 27 2.72 0.11 -9.82
N ASP A 28 1.90 -0.76 -9.22
CA ASP A 28 0.47 -0.53 -9.01
C ASP A 28 0.13 -0.89 -7.56
N VAL A 29 -0.82 -0.15 -6.97
CA VAL A 29 -1.28 -0.36 -5.60
C VAL A 29 -2.78 -0.61 -5.61
N PHE A 30 -3.24 -1.67 -4.94
CA PHE A 30 -4.65 -2.03 -4.82
C PHE A 30 -5.02 -2.25 -3.37
N PHE A 31 -6.22 -1.81 -3.00
CA PHE A 31 -6.81 -2.06 -1.69
C PHE A 31 -8.00 -3.01 -1.85
N GLU A 32 -8.01 -4.11 -1.13
CA GLU A 32 -9.12 -5.08 -1.10
C GLU A 32 -9.77 -5.08 0.27
N PHE A 33 -10.96 -4.53 0.34
CA PHE A 33 -11.76 -4.54 1.56
C PHE A 33 -12.51 -5.85 1.70
N GLY A 34 -12.52 -6.40 2.92
CA GLY A 34 -13.29 -7.60 3.21
C GLY A 34 -14.80 -7.33 3.18
N PRO A 35 -15.63 -8.39 3.05
CA PRO A 35 -17.09 -8.27 2.95
C PRO A 35 -17.76 -7.64 4.19
N ASN A 36 -17.08 -7.65 5.32
CA ASN A 36 -17.55 -7.05 6.57
C ASN A 36 -17.09 -5.58 6.73
N SER A 37 -16.26 -5.09 5.81
CA SER A 37 -15.77 -3.72 5.88
C SER A 37 -16.88 -2.71 5.63
N SER A 38 -16.96 -1.70 6.46
CA SER A 38 -17.88 -0.58 6.26
C SER A 38 -17.52 0.26 5.03
N MET A 39 -16.29 0.11 4.53
CA MET A 39 -15.77 0.81 3.37
C MET A 39 -16.17 0.17 2.04
N ASP A 40 -16.38 -1.16 2.01
CA ASP A 40 -16.65 -1.93 0.79
C ASP A 40 -17.84 -1.37 -0.01
N LYS A 41 -18.95 -1.11 0.65
CA LYS A 41 -20.20 -0.74 -0.04
C LYS A 41 -20.34 0.74 -0.39
N LYS A 42 -19.62 1.63 0.30
CA LYS A 42 -19.80 3.09 0.16
C LYS A 42 -18.91 3.69 -0.93
N PHE A 43 -17.75 3.11 -1.16
CA PHE A 43 -16.72 3.69 -2.01
C PHE A 43 -16.55 2.98 -3.34
N TYR A 44 -16.78 1.67 -3.40
CA TYR A 44 -16.68 0.89 -4.64
C TYR A 44 -17.79 1.18 -5.65
N ASN A 45 -18.94 1.68 -5.21
CA ASN A 45 -20.10 1.89 -6.09
C ASN A 45 -19.96 3.08 -7.07
N ASN A 46 -18.97 3.96 -6.88
CA ASN A 46 -18.83 5.18 -7.67
C ASN A 46 -17.65 5.16 -8.65
N GLY A 47 -16.84 4.09 -8.71
CA GLY A 47 -15.62 4.04 -9.52
C GLY A 47 -14.47 4.88 -8.96
N ASP A 48 -14.59 5.40 -7.75
CA ASP A 48 -13.54 6.20 -7.10
C ASP A 48 -12.30 5.35 -6.76
N GLU A 49 -12.47 4.04 -6.64
CA GLU A 49 -11.41 3.07 -6.40
C GLU A 49 -10.35 3.10 -7.49
N ASP A 50 -10.76 2.98 -8.75
CA ASP A 50 -9.85 2.99 -9.90
C ASP A 50 -9.04 4.29 -9.93
N VAL A 51 -9.68 5.42 -9.60
CA VAL A 51 -9.02 6.72 -9.55
C VAL A 51 -7.95 6.76 -8.46
N VAL A 52 -8.24 6.23 -7.27
CA VAL A 52 -7.27 6.18 -6.16
C VAL A 52 -6.06 5.31 -6.53
N HIS A 53 -6.30 4.15 -7.15
CA HIS A 53 -5.23 3.26 -7.59
C HIS A 53 -4.33 3.93 -8.64
N MET A 54 -4.92 4.59 -9.63
CA MET A 54 -4.18 5.26 -10.71
C MET A 54 -3.40 6.49 -10.26
N LEU A 55 -3.83 7.15 -9.19
CA LEU A 55 -3.20 8.37 -8.67
C LEU A 55 -2.10 8.12 -7.64
N CYS A 56 -1.74 6.86 -7.36
CA CYS A 56 -0.61 6.54 -6.51
C CYS A 56 0.70 6.86 -7.25
N ASP A 57 1.46 7.84 -6.76
CA ASP A 57 2.73 8.27 -7.37
C ASP A 57 3.96 7.75 -6.63
N GLU A 58 3.81 7.34 -5.37
CA GLU A 58 4.86 6.77 -4.56
C GLU A 58 4.33 5.66 -3.65
N ALA A 59 5.00 4.52 -3.63
CA ALA A 59 4.74 3.43 -2.70
C ALA A 59 6.06 2.88 -2.17
N GLN A 60 6.17 2.79 -0.85
CA GLN A 60 7.31 2.16 -0.20
C GLN A 60 7.06 0.66 -0.07
N LEU A 61 8.08 -0.15 -0.34
CA LEU A 61 8.03 -1.56 -0.01
C LEU A 61 8.27 -1.76 1.49
N PRO A 62 7.63 -2.75 2.11
CA PRO A 62 7.75 -2.98 3.54
C PRO A 62 9.17 -3.33 3.94
N ASN A 63 9.61 -2.78 5.06
CA ASN A 63 10.89 -3.09 5.65
C ASN A 63 10.85 -4.45 6.37
N VAL A 64 11.97 -5.16 6.36
CA VAL A 64 12.16 -6.41 7.08
C VAL A 64 13.23 -6.21 8.16
N GLN A 65 12.81 -6.21 9.40
CA GLN A 65 13.69 -6.02 10.54
C GLN A 65 13.40 -7.06 11.63
N SER A 66 14.43 -7.41 12.39
CA SER A 66 14.28 -8.29 13.55
C SER A 66 14.94 -7.66 14.77
N ALA A 67 14.28 -7.72 15.91
CA ALA A 67 14.91 -7.48 17.17
C ALA A 67 15.90 -8.61 17.46
N THR A 68 17.12 -8.25 17.89
CA THR A 68 18.19 -9.21 18.19
C THR A 68 18.50 -9.22 19.68
N GLY A 69 18.68 -10.41 20.23
CA GLY A 69 19.23 -10.61 21.57
C GLY A 69 20.69 -11.05 21.50
N GLY A 70 21.48 -10.61 22.47
CA GLY A 70 22.86 -11.04 22.60
C GLY A 70 23.00 -12.16 23.65
N MET A 71 23.71 -13.22 23.32
CA MET A 71 24.09 -14.28 24.25
C MET A 71 25.62 -14.33 24.32
N ASN A 72 26.17 -14.19 25.53
CA ASN A 72 27.60 -14.29 25.75
C ASN A 72 28.04 -15.76 25.60
N ARG A 73 29.08 -15.98 24.82
CA ARG A 73 29.72 -17.29 24.72
C ARG A 73 30.51 -17.58 25.99
N TYR A 74 30.63 -18.87 26.27
CA TYR A 74 31.44 -19.38 27.37
C TYR A 74 32.90 -18.98 27.15
N LEU A 75 33.60 -18.58 28.22
CA LEU A 75 35.01 -18.16 28.24
C LEU A 75 35.36 -16.85 27.48
N GLY A 76 34.42 -15.94 27.31
CA GLY A 76 34.73 -14.60 26.77
C GLY A 76 34.97 -14.52 25.27
N GLU A 77 34.62 -15.55 24.49
CA GLU A 77 34.74 -15.58 23.01
C GLU A 77 33.81 -14.61 22.27
N GLY A 78 33.26 -13.60 22.95
CA GLY A 78 32.39 -12.62 22.36
C GLY A 78 30.90 -12.94 22.51
N THR A 79 30.07 -12.08 21.95
CA THR A 79 28.61 -12.19 21.99
C THR A 79 28.05 -12.68 20.67
N VAL A 80 27.18 -13.69 20.71
CA VAL A 80 26.42 -14.13 19.53
C VAL A 80 25.09 -13.42 19.51
N GLN A 81 24.78 -12.74 18.39
CA GLN A 81 23.49 -12.11 18.15
C GLN A 81 22.53 -13.12 17.54
N TYR A 82 21.32 -13.21 18.07
CA TYR A 82 20.25 -14.04 17.51
C TYR A 82 18.96 -13.23 17.35
N PRO A 83 18.21 -13.38 16.25
CA PRO A 83 16.92 -12.74 16.06
C PRO A 83 15.86 -13.44 16.92
N HIS A 84 15.05 -12.67 17.64
CA HIS A 84 13.98 -13.24 18.48
C HIS A 84 12.58 -12.73 18.11
N THR A 85 12.46 -11.53 17.53
CA THR A 85 11.17 -10.96 17.18
C THR A 85 11.24 -10.27 15.83
N ARG A 86 10.27 -10.53 14.95
CA ARG A 86 10.12 -9.78 13.70
C ARG A 86 9.43 -8.45 13.98
N ILE A 87 9.99 -7.38 13.45
CA ILE A 87 9.45 -6.02 13.56
C ILE A 87 8.88 -5.64 12.20
N HIS A 88 7.63 -5.22 12.18
CA HIS A 88 6.99 -4.61 11.02
C HIS A 88 6.92 -3.11 11.24
N THR A 89 7.52 -2.34 10.34
CA THR A 89 7.43 -0.88 10.34
C THR A 89 6.26 -0.46 9.47
N ASP A 90 5.82 0.77 9.65
CA ASP A 90 4.84 1.41 8.79
C ASP A 90 5.31 1.53 7.34
N VAL A 91 4.34 1.69 6.43
CA VAL A 91 4.56 1.92 5.00
C VAL A 91 3.93 3.24 4.64
N SER A 92 4.69 4.10 3.97
CA SER A 92 4.20 5.38 3.45
C SER A 92 3.88 5.26 1.97
N MET A 93 2.76 5.86 1.57
CA MET A 93 2.32 5.96 0.18
C MET A 93 1.89 7.38 -0.14
N GLY A 94 2.26 7.86 -1.33
CA GLY A 94 1.88 9.16 -1.84
C GLY A 94 0.83 9.04 -2.93
N PHE A 95 -0.16 9.93 -2.90
CA PHE A 95 -1.25 10.00 -3.87
C PHE A 95 -1.39 11.40 -4.41
N LEU A 96 -1.45 11.54 -5.73
CA LEU A 96 -1.83 12.80 -6.37
C LEU A 96 -3.32 13.03 -6.21
N CYS A 97 -3.73 14.27 -6.04
CA CYS A 97 -5.13 14.61 -5.93
C CYS A 97 -5.67 15.15 -7.26
N ASP A 98 -6.84 14.67 -7.64
CA ASP A 98 -7.65 15.23 -8.70
C ASP A 98 -8.35 16.53 -8.26
N ALA A 99 -9.06 17.19 -9.18
CA ALA A 99 -9.80 18.43 -8.88
C ALA A 99 -10.91 18.25 -7.84
N GLN A 100 -11.39 17.02 -7.64
CA GLN A 100 -12.39 16.67 -6.64
C GLN A 100 -11.80 16.25 -5.29
N MET A 101 -10.45 16.18 -5.19
CA MET A 101 -9.74 15.68 -4.01
C MET A 101 -10.16 14.25 -3.62
N THR A 102 -10.39 13.38 -4.60
CA THR A 102 -10.88 12.01 -4.41
C THR A 102 -10.00 11.20 -3.47
N PRO A 103 -8.65 11.10 -3.64
CA PRO A 103 -7.82 10.34 -2.71
C PRO A 103 -7.86 10.89 -1.28
N PHE A 104 -7.86 12.21 -1.10
CA PHE A 104 -7.94 12.82 0.22
C PHE A 104 -9.26 12.47 0.93
N LYS A 105 -10.40 12.57 0.21
CA LYS A 105 -11.72 12.20 0.75
C LYS A 105 -11.78 10.72 1.09
N PHE A 106 -11.24 9.86 0.22
CA PHE A 106 -11.21 8.43 0.42
C PHE A 106 -10.49 8.05 1.72
N PHE A 107 -9.24 8.51 1.87
CA PHE A 107 -8.46 8.18 3.08
C PHE A 107 -9.00 8.85 4.33
N SER A 108 -9.52 10.07 4.25
CA SER A 108 -10.16 10.75 5.38
C SER A 108 -11.41 10.01 5.84
N ASN A 109 -12.21 9.51 4.90
CA ASN A 109 -13.38 8.70 5.21
C ASN A 109 -12.99 7.34 5.81
N TRP A 110 -11.94 6.71 5.29
CA TRP A 110 -11.45 5.46 5.84
C TRP A 110 -10.95 5.66 7.26
N TYR A 111 -10.12 6.68 7.49
CA TYR A 111 -9.68 7.04 8.83
C TYR A 111 -10.87 7.38 9.76
N GLY A 112 -11.82 8.15 9.29
CA GLY A 112 -13.05 8.49 10.03
C GLY A 112 -13.89 7.25 10.37
N SER A 113 -13.94 6.26 9.47
CA SER A 113 -14.69 5.03 9.70
C SER A 113 -14.18 4.22 10.89
N ILE A 114 -12.88 4.30 11.21
CA ILE A 114 -12.26 3.62 12.37
C ILE A 114 -12.88 4.14 13.68
N TYR A 115 -13.15 5.43 13.75
CA TYR A 115 -13.67 6.10 14.94
C TYR A 115 -15.18 6.35 14.89
N GLY A 116 -15.87 5.89 13.83
CA GLY A 116 -17.29 6.16 13.63
C GLY A 116 -17.61 7.62 13.23
N ASP A 117 -16.62 8.35 12.74
CA ASP A 117 -16.73 9.75 12.28
C ASP A 117 -16.66 9.82 10.74
N GLU A 118 -17.52 9.05 10.07
CA GLU A 118 -17.55 9.02 8.61
C GLU A 118 -18.01 10.34 8.02
N MET A 119 -17.30 10.81 6.98
CA MET A 119 -17.76 11.98 6.21
C MET A 119 -19.03 11.63 5.47
N THR A 120 -20.13 12.26 5.85
CA THR A 120 -21.37 12.21 5.08
C THR A 120 -21.30 13.15 3.89
N SER A 121 -21.75 12.68 2.74
CA SER A 121 -21.85 13.47 1.51
C SER A 121 -22.68 14.73 1.79
N VAL A 122 -22.11 15.90 1.49
CA VAL A 122 -22.81 17.19 1.56
C VAL A 122 -23.69 17.31 0.31
N ASN A 123 -24.79 16.59 0.27
CA ASN A 123 -25.83 16.78 -0.75
C ASN A 123 -26.71 17.96 -0.34
N GLY A 124 -26.29 19.18 -0.71
CA GLY A 124 -27.17 20.36 -0.81
C GLY A 124 -27.90 20.88 0.45
N ALA A 125 -27.89 20.14 1.53
CA ALA A 125 -28.64 20.39 2.74
C ALA A 125 -27.79 20.75 3.97
N GLY A 126 -26.62 21.39 3.73
CA GLY A 126 -25.77 21.86 4.82
C GLY A 126 -25.03 20.72 5.56
N ILE A 127 -24.14 21.12 6.44
CA ILE A 127 -23.30 20.27 7.31
C ILE A 127 -24.12 19.37 8.28
N GLU A 128 -25.44 19.42 8.20
CA GLU A 128 -26.35 18.67 9.08
C GLU A 128 -26.31 17.16 8.91
N GLY A 129 -25.94 16.65 7.75
CA GLY A 129 -25.81 15.22 7.49
C GLY A 129 -24.59 14.55 8.15
N ALA A 130 -23.53 15.32 8.45
CA ALA A 130 -22.31 14.80 9.04
C ALA A 130 -22.41 14.52 10.55
N ARG A 131 -23.50 14.95 11.19
CA ARG A 131 -23.64 14.89 12.65
C ARG A 131 -24.78 14.00 13.15
N GLY A 132 -25.28 13.09 12.31
CA GLY A 132 -26.47 12.33 12.68
C GLY A 132 -27.67 13.26 12.91
N THR A 133 -28.86 12.73 12.90
CA THR A 133 -30.15 13.43 12.97
C THR A 133 -30.41 14.21 14.25
N SER A 134 -29.40 14.47 15.08
CA SER A 134 -29.56 15.28 16.29
C SER A 134 -29.18 16.73 16.01
N PRO A 135 -30.14 17.71 16.02
CA PRO A 135 -29.84 19.10 15.79
C PRO A 135 -28.90 19.73 16.82
N LEU A 136 -28.58 19.02 17.89
CA LEU A 136 -27.78 19.52 19.00
C LEU A 136 -26.35 18.99 19.03
N GLY A 137 -25.93 18.12 18.12
CA GLY A 137 -24.53 17.66 17.99
C GLY A 137 -23.94 17.01 19.25
N VAL A 138 -24.76 16.61 20.22
CA VAL A 138 -24.35 16.35 21.61
C VAL A 138 -23.90 14.94 21.86
N ASN A 139 -24.15 13.99 20.96
CA ASN A 139 -23.79 12.61 21.16
C ASN A 139 -22.89 12.06 20.03
N ARG A 140 -21.72 12.66 19.85
CA ARG A 140 -20.63 11.95 19.20
C ARG A 140 -20.08 10.93 20.19
N VAL A 141 -20.62 9.75 20.14
CA VAL A 141 -19.98 8.60 20.77
C VAL A 141 -18.88 8.17 19.82
N ASN A 142 -17.65 8.63 20.04
CA ASN A 142 -16.48 8.10 19.37
C ASN A 142 -16.37 6.64 19.76
N ARG A 143 -16.85 5.78 18.89
CA ARG A 143 -16.79 4.32 19.08
C ARG A 143 -15.73 3.77 18.13
N LEU A 144 -14.65 3.30 18.69
CA LEU A 144 -13.67 2.54 17.92
C LEU A 144 -14.34 1.27 17.37
N LYS A 145 -14.29 1.06 16.08
CA LYS A 145 -14.79 -0.15 15.42
C LYS A 145 -13.86 -1.33 15.71
N TYR A 146 -14.39 -2.54 15.53
CA TYR A 146 -13.57 -3.74 15.57
C TYR A 146 -12.62 -3.78 14.36
N MET A 147 -11.46 -4.40 14.56
CA MET A 147 -10.42 -4.45 13.53
C MET A 147 -10.93 -5.00 12.20
N ASP A 148 -11.75 -6.03 12.21
CA ASP A 148 -12.32 -6.67 11.01
C ASP A 148 -13.22 -5.73 10.16
N GLU A 149 -13.69 -4.63 10.75
CA GLU A 149 -14.57 -3.69 10.07
C GLU A 149 -13.81 -2.61 9.26
N TYR A 150 -12.55 -2.34 9.58
CA TYR A 150 -11.79 -1.26 8.94
C TYR A 150 -10.49 -1.69 8.26
N VAL A 151 -10.00 -2.89 8.51
CA VAL A 151 -8.78 -3.37 7.86
C VAL A 151 -9.03 -3.80 6.42
N THR A 152 -7.98 -3.74 5.64
CA THR A 152 -7.96 -4.20 4.25
C THR A 152 -6.70 -5.02 3.98
N THR A 153 -6.67 -5.71 2.84
CA THR A 153 -5.45 -6.25 2.26
C THR A 153 -4.96 -5.28 1.20
N CYS A 154 -3.77 -4.71 1.42
CA CYS A 154 -3.13 -3.86 0.43
C CYS A 154 -2.16 -4.69 -0.40
N LYS A 155 -2.23 -4.56 -1.73
CA LYS A 155 -1.37 -5.23 -2.71
C LYS A 155 -0.52 -4.20 -3.42
N ILE A 156 0.79 -4.33 -3.31
CA ILE A 156 1.74 -3.53 -4.07
C ILE A 156 2.34 -4.44 -5.13
N MET A 157 2.01 -4.20 -6.38
CA MET A 157 2.52 -4.95 -7.53
C MET A 157 3.64 -4.17 -8.20
N LYS A 158 4.81 -4.80 -8.30
CA LYS A 158 5.90 -4.27 -9.10
C LYS A 158 5.69 -4.71 -10.54
N THR A 159 5.65 -3.75 -11.46
CA THR A 159 5.49 -4.00 -12.90
C THR A 159 6.75 -3.62 -13.66
N GLU A 160 7.07 -4.38 -14.69
CA GLU A 160 8.20 -4.10 -15.58
C GLU A 160 7.73 -4.17 -17.03
N PRO A 161 8.24 -3.30 -17.92
CA PRO A 161 7.94 -3.40 -19.33
C PRO A 161 8.44 -4.73 -19.88
N ASN A 162 7.64 -5.40 -20.70
CA ASN A 162 8.01 -6.62 -21.37
C ASN A 162 7.75 -6.50 -22.87
N ASP A 163 8.78 -6.75 -23.69
CA ASP A 163 8.69 -6.68 -25.14
C ASP A 163 7.80 -7.77 -25.77
N VAL A 164 7.48 -8.83 -25.04
CA VAL A 164 6.83 -10.03 -25.58
C VAL A 164 5.33 -10.13 -25.24
N ALA A 165 4.84 -9.44 -24.25
CA ALA A 165 3.43 -9.51 -23.82
C ALA A 165 2.84 -8.11 -23.63
N ALA A 166 1.64 -7.91 -24.15
CA ALA A 166 0.90 -6.64 -24.04
C ALA A 166 0.57 -6.21 -22.59
N ASN A 167 0.74 -7.10 -21.61
CA ASN A 167 0.31 -6.90 -20.23
C ASN A 167 1.46 -6.63 -19.24
N GLY A 168 2.70 -6.37 -19.74
CA GLY A 168 3.84 -6.17 -18.86
C GLY A 168 4.21 -7.45 -18.07
N ARG A 169 5.25 -7.35 -17.27
CA ARG A 169 5.72 -8.42 -16.39
C ARG A 169 5.59 -7.99 -14.94
N VAL A 170 5.04 -8.84 -14.09
CA VAL A 170 4.91 -8.61 -12.65
C VAL A 170 5.94 -9.48 -11.90
N PRO A 171 7.17 -8.99 -11.65
CA PRO A 171 8.22 -9.77 -11.00
C PRO A 171 7.95 -10.02 -9.51
N ALA A 172 7.22 -9.14 -8.84
CA ALA A 172 6.93 -9.28 -7.42
C ALA A 172 5.58 -8.65 -7.07
N VAL A 173 4.85 -9.31 -6.18
CA VAL A 173 3.64 -8.80 -5.53
C VAL A 173 3.87 -8.85 -4.02
N VAL A 174 3.69 -7.73 -3.37
CA VAL A 174 3.76 -7.63 -1.91
C VAL A 174 2.34 -7.49 -1.37
N LEU A 175 1.95 -8.38 -0.50
CA LEU A 175 0.67 -8.38 0.19
C LEU A 175 0.87 -7.86 1.61
N LEU A 176 0.15 -6.83 2.00
CA LEU A 176 0.11 -6.28 3.36
C LEU A 176 -1.22 -6.70 3.98
N GLU A 177 -1.16 -7.59 4.97
CA GLU A 177 -2.34 -8.12 5.66
C GLU A 177 -2.77 -7.19 6.79
N ASN A 178 -4.08 -7.02 6.95
CA ASN A 178 -4.69 -6.16 7.97
C ASN A 178 -4.12 -4.73 7.94
N CYS A 179 -4.08 -4.16 6.75
CA CYS A 179 -3.57 -2.83 6.51
C CYS A 179 -4.65 -1.78 6.81
N TYR A 180 -4.26 -0.66 7.44
CA TYR A 180 -5.13 0.48 7.68
C TYR A 180 -4.34 1.78 7.79
N PRO A 181 -4.91 2.94 7.39
CA PRO A 181 -4.25 4.22 7.54
C PRO A 181 -4.26 4.66 9.00
N TYR A 182 -3.12 4.98 9.56
CA TYR A 182 -3.03 5.53 10.91
C TYR A 182 -2.70 7.03 10.92
N SER A 183 -2.14 7.56 9.83
CA SER A 183 -1.80 8.96 9.69
C SER A 183 -2.00 9.41 8.25
N ILE A 184 -2.57 10.59 8.09
CA ILE A 184 -2.67 11.33 6.84
C ILE A 184 -1.93 12.63 7.06
N ASP A 185 -0.92 12.92 6.24
CA ASP A 185 -0.11 14.12 6.39
C ASP A 185 -0.92 15.37 6.01
N ALA A 186 -0.56 16.48 6.63
CA ALA A 186 -1.17 17.77 6.33
C ALA A 186 -0.86 18.18 4.87
N VAL A 187 -1.92 18.57 4.15
CA VAL A 187 -1.80 19.05 2.77
C VAL A 187 -1.63 20.57 2.79
N PRO A 188 -0.47 21.11 2.38
CA PRO A 188 -0.26 22.54 2.33
C PRO A 188 -1.02 23.16 1.15
N LEU A 189 -1.82 24.17 1.41
CA LEU A 189 -2.48 25.00 0.38
C LEU A 189 -1.90 26.40 0.43
N GLN A 190 -1.42 26.91 -0.69
CA GLN A 190 -0.82 28.24 -0.76
C GLN A 190 -1.10 28.94 -2.11
N TYR A 191 -1.24 30.24 -2.06
CA TYR A 191 -1.25 31.07 -3.26
C TYR A 191 0.19 31.31 -3.74
N GLY A 192 0.53 30.79 -4.91
CA GLY A 192 1.90 30.88 -5.42
C GLY A 192 2.06 30.11 -6.73
N SER A 193 3.17 29.37 -6.87
CA SER A 193 3.37 28.49 -8.00
C SER A 193 2.33 27.38 -7.97
N SER A 194 1.63 27.19 -9.09
CA SER A 194 0.66 26.08 -9.23
C SER A 194 1.40 24.75 -9.23
N GLN A 195 1.16 23.92 -8.20
CA GLN A 195 1.66 22.57 -8.09
C GLN A 195 0.48 21.62 -7.91
N VAL A 196 0.67 20.37 -8.34
CA VAL A 196 -0.32 19.32 -8.09
C VAL A 196 -0.37 19.01 -6.59
N THR A 197 -1.58 18.97 -6.04
CA THR A 197 -1.78 18.60 -4.64
C THR A 197 -1.48 17.12 -4.44
N ARG A 198 -0.69 16.81 -3.40
CA ARG A 198 -0.31 15.47 -3.03
C ARG A 198 -0.67 15.19 -1.59
N VAL A 199 -1.15 13.98 -1.32
CA VAL A 199 -1.45 13.47 0.01
C VAL A 199 -0.54 12.29 0.31
N ASN A 200 0.16 12.34 1.43
CA ASN A 200 0.91 11.22 1.94
C ASN A 200 0.10 10.53 3.05
N VAL A 201 0.03 9.22 2.97
CA VAL A 201 -0.71 8.39 3.92
C VAL A 201 0.22 7.32 4.46
N ASN A 202 0.25 7.18 5.77
CA ASN A 202 1.04 6.17 6.44
C ASN A 202 0.13 5.04 6.92
N PHE A 203 0.53 3.80 6.63
CA PHE A 203 -0.24 2.60 6.90
C PHE A 203 0.48 1.70 7.89
N TYR A 204 -0.29 1.15 8.85
CA TYR A 204 0.11 -0.01 9.62
C TYR A 204 -0.43 -1.28 9.00
N TYR A 205 0.29 -2.38 9.19
CA TYR A 205 -0.09 -3.71 8.75
C TYR A 205 0.42 -4.76 9.75
N SER A 206 -0.27 -5.90 9.83
CA SER A 206 0.10 -6.98 10.77
C SER A 206 1.24 -7.84 10.24
N ARG A 207 1.20 -8.15 8.96
CA ARG A 207 2.18 -9.01 8.28
C ARG A 207 2.27 -8.66 6.81
N HIS A 208 3.42 -8.89 6.22
CA HIS A 208 3.58 -8.85 4.77
C HIS A 208 4.05 -10.20 4.23
N THR A 209 3.60 -10.51 3.03
CA THR A 209 4.01 -11.69 2.26
C THR A 209 4.46 -11.23 0.87
N ILE A 210 5.55 -11.78 0.39
CA ILE A 210 6.07 -11.48 -0.94
C ILE A 210 5.85 -12.70 -1.81
N ALA A 211 5.05 -12.55 -2.86
CA ALA A 211 4.89 -13.54 -3.92
C ALA A 211 5.76 -13.13 -5.11
N SER A 212 6.52 -14.06 -5.65
CA SER A 212 7.29 -13.84 -6.88
C SER A 212 6.52 -14.41 -8.06
N GLY A 213 6.29 -13.62 -9.11
CA GLY A 213 5.87 -14.13 -10.40
C GLY A 213 6.93 -15.05 -10.99
N ASN A 214 6.54 -16.14 -11.66
CA ASN A 214 7.49 -17.04 -12.30
C ASN A 214 7.88 -16.44 -13.68
N PRO A 215 9.13 -16.03 -13.91
CA PRO A 215 9.56 -15.36 -15.13
C PRO A 215 9.48 -16.20 -16.41
N GLY A 216 9.04 -17.44 -16.33
CA GLY A 216 8.90 -18.34 -17.48
C GLY A 216 7.47 -18.68 -17.91
N ASN A 217 6.45 -18.27 -17.15
CA ASN A 217 5.04 -18.65 -17.38
C ASN A 217 4.08 -17.47 -17.26
N ASP A 218 4.54 -16.27 -17.56
CA ASP A 218 3.83 -15.02 -17.32
C ASP A 218 2.56 -14.81 -18.17
N ALA A 219 2.28 -15.70 -19.12
CA ALA A 219 1.04 -15.63 -19.93
C ALA A 219 -0.24 -15.98 -19.15
N ASN A 220 -0.13 -16.52 -17.93
CA ASN A 220 -1.25 -16.92 -17.10
C ASN A 220 -1.03 -16.61 -15.62
N PHE A 221 -0.52 -15.42 -15.28
CA PHE A 221 -0.64 -14.92 -13.91
C PHE A 221 -2.12 -14.61 -13.67
N ASN A 222 -2.87 -15.65 -13.38
CA ASN A 222 -4.27 -15.53 -13.01
C ASN A 222 -4.32 -15.08 -11.55
N LEU A 223 -4.45 -13.78 -11.35
CA LEU A 223 -4.70 -13.17 -10.05
C LEU A 223 -5.81 -13.90 -9.27
N GLY A 224 -6.82 -14.45 -9.96
CA GLY A 224 -7.91 -15.22 -9.36
C GLY A 224 -7.48 -16.54 -8.70
N SER A 225 -6.33 -17.12 -9.02
CA SER A 225 -5.87 -18.36 -8.37
C SER A 225 -5.24 -18.15 -6.99
N PHE A 226 -4.86 -16.92 -6.66
CA PHE A 226 -4.36 -16.55 -5.34
C PHE A 226 -5.47 -16.07 -4.38
N PHE A 227 -6.70 -15.95 -4.87
CA PHE A 227 -7.82 -15.31 -4.16
C PHE A 227 -9.07 -16.19 -4.08
N ASN A 228 -8.95 -17.52 -4.19
CA ASN A 228 -10.03 -18.43 -3.79
C ASN A 228 -10.13 -18.42 -2.25
N PHE A 229 -11.05 -17.57 -1.76
CA PHE A 229 -11.67 -17.71 -0.44
C PHE A 229 -12.92 -18.56 -0.57
#